data_0f68f74cbfc25b7f401400c114d9c500
#
_entry.id   0f68f74cbfc25b7f401400c114d9c500
#
_cell.length_a   1.000
_cell.length_b   1.000
_cell.length_c   1.000
_cell.angle_alpha   90.00
_cell.angle_beta   90.00
_cell.angle_gamma   90.00
#
_symmetry.space_group_name_H-M   'P 1'
#
loop_
_entity.id
_entity.type
_entity.pdbx_description
1 polymer ?
#
loop_
_entity_poly.entity_id
_entity_poly.type
_entity_poly.pdbx_seq_one_letter_code
_entity_poly.pdbx_strand_id
1 'polypeptide(L)'
;ESPRKYVFRTMSHATAENTAAAMYVTEKFPNTKGYTGIQQNYAWGQDSWRDFDLTMKQILPSAKASDNVQFPKIFAGQYGSEISAMSLDKAELVHTSFWGGDLEAFIFQGAARGLFKEKTGVLTVGGTAAYRLGKKLPDGLVLGARGPYGILVRDRDSELNQWFVNTYKNLYGTFPSGPAYQYGQAILAAKIAYDKAGSDATDEQLADALRGITFESFSTTIEMALGGGHQAITENGYGITEYDAANGENIVTDVKFYPATCVMPPEGVNSVDWIKGGMKGAKC
;
A
#
# COMPACT_ATOMS: atom_id res chain seq x y z
N GLU A 1 18.23 -4.65 -2.19
CA GLU A 1 18.04 -6.00 -1.63
C GLU A 1 18.85 -7.02 -2.45
N SER A 2 19.48 -7.99 -1.78
CA SER A 2 20.17 -9.07 -2.47
C SER A 2 19.13 -10.09 -2.96
N PRO A 3 19.07 -10.41 -4.24
CA PRO A 3 18.12 -11.37 -4.75
C PRO A 3 18.43 -12.77 -4.18
N ARG A 4 17.37 -13.50 -3.88
CA ARG A 4 17.43 -14.92 -3.52
C ARG A 4 16.99 -15.73 -4.71
N LYS A 5 17.75 -16.73 -5.14
CA LYS A 5 17.56 -17.50 -6.40
C LYS A 5 16.10 -17.91 -6.67
N TYR A 6 15.37 -18.32 -5.64
CA TYR A 6 13.99 -18.82 -5.74
C TYR A 6 12.94 -17.90 -5.13
N VAL A 7 13.27 -16.64 -4.84
CA VAL A 7 12.34 -15.68 -4.24
C VAL A 7 12.05 -14.58 -5.25
N PHE A 8 10.78 -14.43 -5.60
CA PHE A 8 10.28 -13.43 -6.53
C PHE A 8 9.18 -12.62 -5.86
N ARG A 9 9.19 -11.32 -6.04
CA ARG A 9 8.13 -10.43 -5.54
C ARG A 9 7.45 -9.76 -6.73
N THR A 10 6.22 -10.19 -7.01
CA THR A 10 5.40 -9.69 -8.13
C THR A 10 4.67 -8.38 -7.83
N MET A 11 4.96 -7.73 -6.73
CA MET A 11 4.36 -6.47 -6.28
C MET A 11 5.44 -5.47 -5.86
N SER A 12 5.07 -4.20 -5.64
CA SER A 12 5.99 -3.20 -5.10
C SER A 12 6.44 -3.51 -3.66
N HIS A 13 7.34 -2.72 -3.13
CA HIS A 13 7.86 -2.86 -1.76
C HIS A 13 7.48 -1.65 -0.88
N ALA A 14 7.71 -1.76 0.43
CA ALA A 14 7.32 -0.76 1.43
C ALA A 14 7.74 0.68 1.08
N THR A 15 8.94 0.88 0.55
CA THR A 15 9.43 2.21 0.18
C THR A 15 8.54 2.86 -0.86
N ALA A 16 8.17 2.13 -1.92
CA ALA A 16 7.29 2.65 -2.97
C ALA A 16 5.92 3.06 -2.41
N GLU A 17 5.37 2.23 -1.53
CA GLU A 17 4.08 2.49 -0.91
C GLU A 17 4.12 3.76 -0.04
N ASN A 18 5.13 3.89 0.81
CA ASN A 18 5.22 5.01 1.75
C ASN A 18 5.69 6.31 1.09
N THR A 19 6.52 6.24 0.05
CA THR A 19 6.87 7.38 -0.79
C THR A 19 5.64 7.91 -1.54
N ALA A 20 4.85 7.03 -2.14
CA ALA A 20 3.59 7.41 -2.80
C ALA A 20 2.59 8.02 -1.80
N ALA A 21 2.48 7.47 -0.57
CA ALA A 21 1.65 8.04 0.48
C ALA A 21 2.06 9.47 0.83
N ALA A 22 3.35 9.71 1.02
CA ALA A 22 3.88 11.04 1.34
C ALA A 22 3.65 12.03 0.18
N MET A 23 3.84 11.61 -1.07
CA MET A 23 3.56 12.44 -2.25
C MET A 23 2.08 12.81 -2.33
N TYR A 24 1.19 11.84 -2.17
CA TYR A 24 -0.26 12.08 -2.19
C TYR A 24 -0.69 13.06 -1.10
N VAL A 25 -0.21 12.85 0.12
CA VAL A 25 -0.49 13.72 1.26
C VAL A 25 0.01 15.15 1.01
N THR A 26 1.22 15.30 0.48
CA THR A 26 1.80 16.61 0.19
C THR A 26 0.98 17.38 -0.86
N GLU A 27 0.47 16.68 -1.86
CA GLU A 27 -0.37 17.29 -2.89
C GLU A 27 -1.76 17.67 -2.38
N LYS A 28 -2.38 16.83 -1.56
CA LYS A 28 -3.75 17.05 -1.04
C LYS A 28 -3.77 17.98 0.17
N PHE A 29 -2.74 17.96 1.00
CA PHE A 29 -2.65 18.70 2.25
C PHE A 29 -1.34 19.52 2.34
N PRO A 30 -1.05 20.41 1.37
CA PRO A 30 0.24 21.13 1.28
C PRO A 30 0.52 22.05 2.45
N ASN A 31 -0.50 22.40 3.22
CA ASN A 31 -0.40 23.29 4.38
C ASN A 31 -0.23 22.54 5.72
N THR A 32 -0.15 21.23 5.70
CA THR A 32 0.08 20.40 6.90
C THR A 32 1.30 20.86 7.67
N LYS A 33 1.16 21.02 9.00
CA LYS A 33 2.23 21.46 9.90
C LYS A 33 2.87 20.31 10.66
N GLY A 34 2.11 19.22 10.88
CA GLY A 34 2.61 18.10 11.66
C GLY A 34 1.96 16.76 11.30
N TYR A 35 2.73 15.70 11.49
CA TYR A 35 2.29 14.34 11.30
C TYR A 35 2.82 13.43 12.39
N THR A 36 2.06 12.42 12.75
CA THR A 36 2.43 11.34 13.66
C THR A 36 2.09 9.99 13.05
N GLY A 37 2.28 8.90 13.77
CA GLY A 37 1.95 7.59 13.28
C GLY A 37 1.68 6.55 14.36
N ILE A 38 1.02 5.48 13.95
CA ILE A 38 0.87 4.25 14.71
C ILE A 38 1.22 3.07 13.83
N GLN A 39 2.21 2.27 14.24
CA GLN A 39 2.78 1.19 13.45
C GLN A 39 2.86 -0.08 14.28
N GLN A 40 2.67 -1.24 13.67
CA GLN A 40 2.96 -2.50 14.33
C GLN A 40 4.47 -2.61 14.61
N ASN A 41 4.84 -3.01 15.84
CA ASN A 41 6.25 -3.07 16.26
C ASN A 41 6.98 -4.30 15.68
N TYR A 42 7.27 -4.26 14.40
CA TYR A 42 8.15 -5.19 13.68
C TYR A 42 8.70 -4.52 12.41
N ALA A 43 9.56 -5.20 11.66
CA ALA A 43 10.30 -4.62 10.52
C ALA A 43 9.39 -3.85 9.54
N TRP A 44 8.24 -4.41 9.16
CA TRP A 44 7.29 -3.77 8.25
C TRP A 44 6.81 -2.40 8.78
N GLY A 45 6.36 -2.34 10.04
CA GLY A 45 5.87 -1.09 10.62
C GLY A 45 6.98 -0.06 10.80
N GLN A 46 8.15 -0.49 11.27
CA GLN A 46 9.33 0.37 11.47
C GLN A 46 9.83 0.94 10.14
N ASP A 47 9.95 0.10 9.11
CA ASP A 47 10.39 0.53 7.78
C ASP A 47 9.35 1.45 7.11
N SER A 48 8.06 1.15 7.26
CA SER A 48 6.98 1.98 6.71
C SER A 48 6.99 3.39 7.30
N TRP A 49 7.12 3.52 8.62
CA TRP A 49 7.23 4.82 9.25
C TRP A 49 8.48 5.56 8.81
N ARG A 50 9.63 4.89 8.84
CA ARG A 50 10.92 5.47 8.42
C ARG A 50 10.83 6.04 7.00
N ASP A 51 10.32 5.27 6.05
CA ASP A 51 10.28 5.64 4.64
C ASP A 51 9.28 6.79 4.41
N PHE A 52 8.12 6.77 5.08
CA PHE A 52 7.17 7.88 5.07
C PHE A 52 7.78 9.16 5.65
N ASP A 53 8.35 9.09 6.86
CA ASP A 53 8.96 10.24 7.56
C ASP A 53 10.13 10.84 6.76
N LEU A 54 11.02 9.99 6.23
CA LEU A 54 12.13 10.45 5.40
C LEU A 54 11.63 11.15 4.13
N THR A 55 10.59 10.60 3.48
CA THR A 55 10.02 11.21 2.28
C THR A 55 9.36 12.55 2.61
N MET A 56 8.53 12.61 3.67
CA MET A 56 7.91 13.86 4.12
C MET A 56 8.94 14.95 4.40
N LYS A 57 10.05 14.61 5.04
CA LYS A 57 11.16 15.56 5.30
C LYS A 57 11.80 16.10 4.01
N GLN A 58 11.80 15.33 2.93
CA GLN A 58 12.33 15.77 1.63
C GLN A 58 11.36 16.68 0.88
N ILE A 59 10.05 16.30 0.84
CA ILE A 59 9.10 16.95 -0.07
C ILE A 59 8.21 17.99 0.61
N LEU A 60 8.04 17.91 1.94
CA LEU A 60 7.28 18.88 2.75
C LEU A 60 8.05 19.24 4.04
N PRO A 61 9.25 19.86 3.95
CA PRO A 61 10.11 20.13 5.11
C PRO A 61 9.50 21.11 6.13
N SER A 62 8.42 21.82 5.77
CA SER A 62 7.64 22.65 6.68
C SER A 62 6.82 21.87 7.68
N ALA A 63 6.41 20.64 7.34
CA ALA A 63 5.72 19.74 8.25
C ALA A 63 6.73 19.03 9.17
N LYS A 64 6.35 18.83 10.43
CA LYS A 64 7.22 18.20 11.42
C LYS A 64 6.63 16.87 11.90
N ALA A 65 7.48 15.86 11.96
CA ALA A 65 7.14 14.63 12.65
C ALA A 65 6.98 14.89 14.13
N SER A 66 5.94 14.33 14.73
CA SER A 66 5.81 14.29 16.19
C SER A 66 6.80 13.28 16.78
N ASP A 67 7.29 13.57 17.99
CA ASP A 67 8.06 12.59 18.78
C ASP A 67 7.16 11.48 19.37
N ASN A 68 5.83 11.63 19.27
CA ASN A 68 4.82 10.72 19.81
C ASN A 68 4.34 9.70 18.79
N VAL A 69 5.26 8.99 18.12
CA VAL A 69 4.93 7.89 17.23
C VAL A 69 4.75 6.61 18.02
N GLN A 70 3.66 5.90 17.77
CA GLN A 70 3.27 4.72 18.53
C GLN A 70 3.69 3.43 17.82
N PHE A 71 4.26 2.47 18.58
CA PHE A 71 4.65 1.16 18.07
C PHE A 71 4.09 0.03 18.95
N PRO A 72 2.75 -0.18 18.96
CA PRO A 72 2.18 -1.29 19.69
C PRO A 72 2.62 -2.64 19.12
N LYS A 73 2.50 -3.67 19.96
CA LYS A 73 2.76 -5.04 19.55
C LYS A 73 1.79 -5.45 18.43
N ILE A 74 2.28 -6.23 17.47
CA ILE A 74 1.44 -6.85 16.43
C ILE A 74 0.34 -7.71 17.08
N PHE A 75 -0.87 -7.62 16.54
CA PHE A 75 -2.07 -8.29 17.05
C PHE A 75 -2.48 -7.86 18.47
N ALA A 76 -2.16 -6.63 18.87
CA ALA A 76 -2.59 -6.09 20.17
C ALA A 76 -4.12 -5.97 20.25
N GLY A 77 -4.78 -5.57 19.16
CA GLY A 77 -6.24 -5.48 19.06
C GLY A 77 -6.88 -4.38 19.93
N GLN A 78 -6.13 -3.75 20.81
CA GLN A 78 -6.58 -2.66 21.70
C GLN A 78 -5.58 -1.51 21.60
N TYR A 79 -6.07 -0.32 21.21
CA TYR A 79 -5.26 0.87 20.88
C TYR A 79 -5.71 2.12 21.62
N GLY A 80 -6.41 1.93 22.74
CA GLY A 80 -7.01 3.05 23.49
C GLY A 80 -6.01 4.07 24.03
N SER A 81 -4.85 3.61 24.51
CA SER A 81 -3.75 4.45 25.02
C SER A 81 -3.08 5.21 23.88
N GLU A 82 -2.78 4.53 22.79
CA GLU A 82 -2.16 5.10 21.61
C GLU A 82 -3.06 6.15 20.95
N ILE A 83 -4.36 5.85 20.81
CA ILE A 83 -5.35 6.80 20.28
C ILE A 83 -5.44 8.04 21.18
N SER A 84 -5.45 7.86 22.50
CA SER A 84 -5.49 9.00 23.43
C SER A 84 -4.23 9.86 23.30
N ALA A 85 -3.05 9.24 23.22
CA ALA A 85 -1.79 9.95 23.02
C ALA A 85 -1.79 10.75 21.70
N MET A 86 -2.25 10.14 20.61
CA MET A 86 -2.34 10.82 19.30
C MET A 86 -3.41 11.92 19.28
N SER A 87 -4.52 11.77 20.02
CA SER A 87 -5.55 12.82 20.09
C SER A 87 -5.04 14.09 20.79
N LEU A 88 -4.13 13.95 21.73
CA LEU A 88 -3.50 15.07 22.42
C LEU A 88 -2.35 15.72 21.62
N ASP A 89 -1.87 15.03 20.60
CA ASP A 89 -0.81 15.51 19.73
C ASP A 89 -1.31 16.64 18.80
N LYS A 90 -0.42 17.55 18.44
CA LYS A 90 -0.73 18.66 17.52
C LYS A 90 -0.67 18.27 16.04
N ALA A 91 -0.21 17.05 15.73
CA ALA A 91 -0.15 16.55 14.37
C ALA A 91 -1.55 16.49 13.74
N GLU A 92 -1.64 16.85 12.48
CA GLU A 92 -2.87 16.86 11.67
C GLU A 92 -3.09 15.53 10.96
N LEU A 93 -1.99 14.81 10.68
CA LEU A 93 -2.01 13.53 9.99
C LEU A 93 -1.57 12.40 10.92
N VAL A 94 -2.21 11.24 10.76
CA VAL A 94 -1.85 9.99 11.44
C VAL A 94 -1.56 8.92 10.39
N HIS A 95 -0.28 8.62 10.17
CA HIS A 95 0.15 7.57 9.27
C HIS A 95 0.08 6.20 9.94
N THR A 96 -0.42 5.19 9.21
CA THR A 96 -0.38 3.80 9.68
C THR A 96 -0.17 2.81 8.54
N SER A 97 0.65 1.81 8.81
CA SER A 97 0.84 0.63 7.99
C SER A 97 0.12 -0.61 8.57
N PHE A 98 -0.80 -0.42 9.50
CA PHE A 98 -1.63 -1.50 10.03
C PHE A 98 -2.41 -2.19 8.92
N TRP A 99 -2.60 -3.48 9.07
CA TRP A 99 -3.34 -4.33 8.14
C TRP A 99 -4.25 -5.32 8.88
N GLY A 100 -5.23 -5.88 8.16
CA GLY A 100 -6.14 -6.89 8.72
C GLY A 100 -6.88 -6.43 9.96
N GLY A 101 -6.98 -7.30 10.95
CA GLY A 101 -7.71 -7.05 12.18
C GLY A 101 -7.16 -5.90 13.04
N ASP A 102 -5.86 -5.65 13.01
CA ASP A 102 -5.27 -4.51 13.72
C ASP A 102 -5.71 -3.18 13.12
N LEU A 103 -5.77 -3.09 11.78
CA LEU A 103 -6.28 -1.91 11.09
C LEU A 103 -7.76 -1.68 11.41
N GLU A 104 -8.57 -2.74 11.33
CA GLU A 104 -10.00 -2.65 11.66
C GLU A 104 -10.23 -2.20 13.09
N ALA A 105 -9.51 -2.78 14.05
CA ALA A 105 -9.61 -2.42 15.45
C ALA A 105 -9.17 -0.97 15.72
N PHE A 106 -8.10 -0.52 15.08
CA PHE A 106 -7.62 0.86 15.18
C PHE A 106 -8.64 1.86 14.60
N ILE A 107 -9.15 1.62 13.39
CA ILE A 107 -10.15 2.48 12.76
C ILE A 107 -11.41 2.54 13.61
N PHE A 108 -11.89 1.39 14.09
CA PHE A 108 -13.09 1.30 14.90
C PHE A 108 -12.96 2.09 16.21
N GLN A 109 -11.86 1.87 16.94
CA GLN A 109 -11.61 2.54 18.21
C GLN A 109 -11.30 4.02 18.03
N GLY A 110 -10.55 4.39 16.97
CA GLY A 110 -10.25 5.78 16.65
C GLY A 110 -11.48 6.58 16.24
N ALA A 111 -12.34 6.02 15.41
CA ALA A 111 -13.61 6.65 15.02
C ALA A 111 -14.53 6.85 16.23
N ALA A 112 -14.68 5.82 17.08
CA ALA A 112 -15.51 5.89 18.29
C ALA A 112 -15.02 6.96 19.29
N ARG A 113 -13.72 7.26 19.32
CA ARG A 113 -13.10 8.27 20.18
C ARG A 113 -12.94 9.64 19.50
N GLY A 114 -13.41 9.80 18.26
CA GLY A 114 -13.37 11.06 17.53
C GLY A 114 -12.01 11.41 16.92
N LEU A 115 -11.03 10.51 16.89
CA LEU A 115 -9.68 10.77 16.35
C LEU A 115 -9.75 11.32 14.92
N PHE A 116 -10.57 10.70 14.07
CA PHE A 116 -10.68 11.06 12.65
C PHE A 116 -11.63 12.25 12.37
N LYS A 117 -12.18 12.90 13.39
CA LYS A 117 -12.87 14.18 13.25
C LYS A 117 -11.89 15.35 13.20
N GLU A 118 -10.72 15.17 13.78
CA GLU A 118 -9.71 16.22 13.94
C GLU A 118 -8.41 15.92 13.18
N LYS A 119 -8.22 14.66 12.81
CA LYS A 119 -6.98 14.20 12.14
C LYS A 119 -7.30 13.36 10.92
N THR A 120 -6.54 13.55 9.87
CA THR A 120 -6.63 12.71 8.67
C THR A 120 -5.76 11.47 8.85
N GLY A 121 -6.38 10.29 8.80
CA GLY A 121 -5.64 9.01 8.75
C GLY A 121 -5.04 8.79 7.37
N VAL A 122 -3.79 8.31 7.34
CA VAL A 122 -3.07 7.90 6.11
C VAL A 122 -2.84 6.39 6.20
N LEU A 123 -3.72 5.63 5.55
CA LEU A 123 -3.84 4.17 5.65
C LEU A 123 -3.13 3.50 4.48
N THR A 124 -1.82 3.22 4.58
CA THR A 124 -1.06 2.65 3.45
C THR A 124 -1.56 1.27 3.02
N VAL A 125 -2.20 0.54 3.92
CA VAL A 125 -2.75 -0.80 3.67
C VAL A 125 -4.29 -0.82 3.82
N GLY A 126 -4.93 0.34 3.71
CA GLY A 126 -6.37 0.53 3.92
C GLY A 126 -7.25 -0.38 3.07
N GLY A 127 -6.84 -0.65 1.84
CA GLY A 127 -7.54 -1.56 0.93
C GLY A 127 -7.71 -3.00 1.43
N THR A 128 -7.01 -3.41 2.49
CA THR A 128 -7.20 -4.75 3.10
C THR A 128 -8.45 -4.86 3.96
N ALA A 129 -8.97 -3.75 4.46
CA ALA A 129 -10.09 -3.71 5.39
C ALA A 129 -11.30 -2.89 4.90
N ALA A 130 -11.15 -2.10 3.82
CA ALA A 130 -12.14 -1.13 3.38
C ALA A 130 -13.55 -1.72 3.20
N TYR A 131 -13.68 -2.88 2.55
CA TYR A 131 -14.99 -3.50 2.33
C TYR A 131 -15.61 -4.05 3.62
N ARG A 132 -14.78 -4.57 4.55
CA ARG A 132 -15.28 -5.14 5.81
C ARG A 132 -15.72 -4.08 6.82
N LEU A 133 -15.10 -2.91 6.78
CA LEU A 133 -15.47 -1.80 7.67
C LEU A 133 -16.83 -1.19 7.31
N GLY A 134 -17.23 -1.20 6.03
CA GLY A 134 -18.49 -0.60 5.59
C GLY A 134 -18.63 0.83 6.13
N LYS A 135 -19.79 1.20 6.63
CA LYS A 135 -20.09 2.52 7.25
C LYS A 135 -19.18 2.93 8.42
N LYS A 136 -18.36 2.01 8.92
CA LYS A 136 -17.45 2.28 10.05
C LYS A 136 -16.10 2.82 9.60
N LEU A 137 -15.81 2.76 8.30
CA LEU A 137 -14.66 3.47 7.73
C LEU A 137 -15.03 4.94 7.60
N PRO A 138 -14.35 5.86 8.31
CA PRO A 138 -14.64 7.29 8.17
C PRO A 138 -14.36 7.80 6.76
N ASP A 139 -15.16 8.76 6.30
CA ASP A 139 -14.89 9.51 5.08
C ASP A 139 -13.68 10.44 5.28
N GLY A 140 -13.01 10.78 4.18
CA GLY A 140 -11.91 11.75 4.17
C GLY A 140 -10.55 11.20 4.59
N LEU A 141 -10.39 9.89 4.79
CA LEU A 141 -9.09 9.28 5.06
C LEU A 141 -8.35 9.04 3.75
N VAL A 142 -7.03 9.16 3.79
CA VAL A 142 -6.16 8.75 2.69
C VAL A 142 -5.98 7.23 2.73
N LEU A 143 -6.32 6.55 1.64
CA LEU A 143 -6.29 5.11 1.56
C LEU A 143 -5.41 4.63 0.42
N GLY A 144 -4.45 3.76 0.73
CA GLY A 144 -3.66 2.96 -0.21
C GLY A 144 -4.01 1.48 -0.13
N ALA A 145 -3.55 0.70 -1.10
CA ALA A 145 -3.81 -0.73 -1.21
C ALA A 145 -2.57 -1.57 -1.53
N ARG A 146 -1.37 -1.06 -1.22
CA ARG A 146 -0.07 -1.68 -1.51
C ARG A 146 0.21 -1.85 -3.00
N GLY A 147 -0.29 -0.96 -3.82
CA GLY A 147 -0.20 -0.98 -5.27
C GLY A 147 -1.55 -0.69 -5.91
N PRO A 148 -1.71 -0.97 -7.21
CA PRO A 148 -2.96 -0.78 -7.93
C PRO A 148 -3.89 -1.98 -7.68
N TYR A 149 -4.44 -2.10 -6.48
CA TYR A 149 -5.22 -3.28 -6.07
C TYR A 149 -6.55 -2.91 -5.40
N GLY A 150 -7.45 -3.90 -5.39
CA GLY A 150 -8.70 -3.84 -4.63
C GLY A 150 -9.57 -2.66 -5.01
N ILE A 151 -10.00 -1.93 -4.00
CA ILE A 151 -10.92 -0.79 -4.13
C ILE A 151 -10.42 0.34 -5.03
N LEU A 152 -9.09 0.48 -5.21
CA LEU A 152 -8.50 1.52 -6.08
C LEU A 152 -8.65 1.22 -7.58
N VAL A 153 -8.86 -0.04 -7.94
CA VAL A 153 -8.90 -0.49 -9.35
C VAL A 153 -10.12 -1.34 -9.68
N ARG A 154 -11.09 -1.43 -8.77
CA ARG A 154 -12.29 -2.24 -8.94
C ARG A 154 -12.97 -1.99 -10.29
N ASP A 155 -13.07 -0.74 -10.66
CA ASP A 155 -13.78 -0.28 -11.86
C ASP A 155 -12.83 0.03 -13.02
N ARG A 156 -11.56 -0.42 -12.95
CA ARG A 156 -10.59 -0.22 -14.04
C ARG A 156 -11.06 -0.92 -15.31
N ASP A 157 -11.00 -0.20 -16.43
CA ASP A 157 -11.39 -0.70 -17.75
C ASP A 157 -10.32 -1.66 -18.31
N SER A 158 -10.48 -2.92 -17.96
CA SER A 158 -9.66 -4.05 -18.39
C SER A 158 -10.51 -5.31 -18.34
N GLU A 159 -10.60 -6.06 -19.43
CA GLU A 159 -11.35 -7.32 -19.50
C GLU A 159 -10.91 -8.31 -18.41
N LEU A 160 -9.60 -8.43 -18.19
CA LEU A 160 -9.05 -9.34 -17.19
C LEU A 160 -9.40 -8.87 -15.77
N ASN A 161 -9.37 -7.56 -15.49
CA ASN A 161 -9.80 -7.02 -14.21
C ASN A 161 -11.29 -7.26 -13.97
N GLN A 162 -12.13 -6.94 -14.93
CA GLN A 162 -13.58 -7.13 -14.82
C GLN A 162 -13.95 -8.61 -14.66
N TRP A 163 -13.29 -9.51 -15.38
CA TRP A 163 -13.45 -10.95 -15.19
C TRP A 163 -13.09 -11.36 -13.76
N PHE A 164 -11.95 -10.91 -13.24
CA PHE A 164 -11.48 -11.25 -11.89
C PHE A 164 -12.44 -10.72 -10.82
N VAL A 165 -12.82 -9.46 -10.90
CA VAL A 165 -13.73 -8.79 -9.95
C VAL A 165 -15.11 -9.49 -9.93
N ASN A 166 -15.68 -9.73 -11.10
CA ASN A 166 -17.01 -10.35 -11.22
C ASN A 166 -16.98 -11.81 -10.77
N THR A 167 -15.96 -12.57 -11.14
CA THR A 167 -15.81 -13.97 -10.71
C THR A 167 -15.65 -14.05 -9.19
N TYR A 168 -14.81 -13.21 -8.61
CA TYR A 168 -14.61 -13.17 -7.17
C TYR A 168 -15.89 -12.78 -6.42
N LYS A 169 -16.60 -11.75 -6.90
CA LYS A 169 -17.87 -11.30 -6.31
C LYS A 169 -18.94 -12.37 -6.38
N ASN A 170 -19.04 -13.07 -7.49
CA ASN A 170 -20.01 -14.18 -7.66
C ASN A 170 -19.71 -15.35 -6.72
N LEU A 171 -18.44 -15.67 -6.48
CA LEU A 171 -18.03 -16.78 -5.61
C LEU A 171 -18.13 -16.44 -4.12
N TYR A 172 -17.82 -15.22 -3.72
CA TYR A 172 -17.63 -14.86 -2.32
C TYR A 172 -18.61 -13.79 -1.80
N GLY A 173 -19.48 -13.24 -2.66
CA GLY A 173 -20.45 -12.21 -2.27
C GLY A 173 -19.85 -10.84 -1.92
N THR A 174 -18.54 -10.64 -2.15
CA THR A 174 -17.81 -9.40 -1.89
C THR A 174 -16.78 -9.12 -2.97
N PHE A 175 -16.32 -7.89 -3.07
CA PHE A 175 -15.25 -7.53 -4.00
C PHE A 175 -13.88 -8.04 -3.52
N PRO A 176 -12.93 -8.34 -4.46
CA PRO A 176 -11.59 -8.76 -4.12
C PRO A 176 -10.82 -7.62 -3.42
N SER A 177 -10.23 -7.94 -2.28
CA SER A 177 -9.33 -7.02 -1.57
C SER A 177 -7.93 -7.01 -2.21
N GLY A 178 -7.06 -6.08 -1.79
CA GLY A 178 -5.68 -6.01 -2.28
C GLY A 178 -4.94 -7.35 -2.24
N PRO A 179 -4.93 -8.10 -1.13
CA PRO A 179 -4.33 -9.44 -1.08
C PRO A 179 -4.85 -10.42 -2.13
N ALA A 180 -6.14 -10.41 -2.48
CA ALA A 180 -6.67 -11.29 -3.53
C ALA A 180 -6.01 -11.03 -4.89
N TYR A 181 -5.80 -9.76 -5.24
CA TYR A 181 -5.04 -9.38 -6.44
C TYR A 181 -3.59 -9.86 -6.37
N GLN A 182 -2.92 -9.63 -5.25
CA GLN A 182 -1.50 -9.97 -5.07
C GLN A 182 -1.24 -11.48 -5.18
N TYR A 183 -2.08 -12.29 -4.53
CA TYR A 183 -1.97 -13.74 -4.64
C TYR A 183 -2.35 -14.25 -6.03
N GLY A 184 -3.42 -13.72 -6.61
CA GLY A 184 -3.85 -14.09 -7.95
C GLY A 184 -2.79 -13.81 -9.01
N GLN A 185 -2.14 -12.63 -8.96
CA GLN A 185 -1.05 -12.32 -9.89
C GLN A 185 0.21 -13.15 -9.64
N ALA A 186 0.51 -13.54 -8.41
CA ALA A 186 1.62 -14.45 -8.14
C ALA A 186 1.38 -15.84 -8.74
N ILE A 187 0.14 -16.35 -8.65
CA ILE A 187 -0.27 -17.61 -9.30
C ILE A 187 -0.21 -17.47 -10.83
N LEU A 188 -0.65 -16.35 -11.38
CA LEU A 188 -0.56 -16.08 -12.81
C LEU A 188 0.90 -16.07 -13.30
N ALA A 189 1.81 -15.44 -12.54
CA ALA A 189 3.23 -15.47 -12.84
C ALA A 189 3.79 -16.90 -12.83
N ALA A 190 3.41 -17.70 -11.83
CA ALA A 190 3.81 -19.10 -11.74
C ALA A 190 3.27 -19.91 -12.93
N LYS A 191 2.00 -19.71 -13.31
CA LYS A 191 1.43 -20.34 -14.52
C LYS A 191 2.25 -20.01 -15.77
N ILE A 192 2.57 -18.75 -15.99
CA ILE A 192 3.37 -18.30 -17.13
C ILE A 192 4.76 -18.95 -17.12
N ALA A 193 5.37 -19.11 -15.95
CA ALA A 193 6.65 -19.80 -15.83
C ALA A 193 6.55 -21.27 -16.23
N TYR A 194 5.51 -21.99 -15.82
CA TYR A 194 5.27 -23.36 -16.22
C TYR A 194 4.94 -23.48 -17.72
N ASP A 195 4.13 -22.59 -18.27
CA ASP A 195 3.83 -22.55 -19.71
C ASP A 195 5.10 -22.37 -20.55
N LYS A 196 6.08 -21.59 -20.03
CA LYS A 196 7.35 -21.32 -20.70
C LYS A 196 8.37 -22.45 -20.53
N ALA A 197 8.47 -23.02 -19.34
CA ALA A 197 9.51 -23.99 -18.98
C ALA A 197 9.07 -25.46 -19.19
N GLY A 198 7.75 -25.71 -19.25
CA GLY A 198 7.16 -27.05 -19.33
C GLY A 198 6.69 -27.58 -17.97
N SER A 199 5.76 -28.56 -18.01
CA SER A 199 5.17 -29.17 -16.80
C SER A 199 6.18 -29.90 -15.92
N ASP A 200 7.24 -30.44 -16.51
CA ASP A 200 8.27 -31.22 -15.84
C ASP A 200 9.53 -30.39 -15.52
N ALA A 201 9.40 -29.05 -15.55
CA ALA A 201 10.50 -28.13 -15.31
C ALA A 201 11.05 -28.27 -13.88
N THR A 202 12.37 -28.21 -13.75
CA THR A 202 13.03 -28.12 -12.45
C THR A 202 12.82 -26.73 -11.82
N ASP A 203 13.09 -26.63 -10.50
CA ASP A 203 13.01 -25.35 -9.79
C ASP A 203 13.93 -24.27 -10.41
N GLU A 204 15.10 -24.67 -10.92
CA GLU A 204 15.99 -23.77 -11.65
C GLU A 204 15.36 -23.23 -12.93
N GLN A 205 14.77 -24.11 -13.72
CA GLN A 205 14.11 -23.73 -14.97
C GLN A 205 12.91 -22.80 -14.72
N LEU A 206 12.14 -23.05 -13.66
CA LEU A 206 11.04 -22.18 -13.26
C LEU A 206 11.54 -20.82 -12.77
N ALA A 207 12.60 -20.79 -11.97
CA ALA A 207 13.21 -19.54 -11.51
C ALA A 207 13.76 -18.72 -12.68
N ASP A 208 14.41 -19.39 -13.65
CA ASP A 208 14.92 -18.73 -14.87
C ASP A 208 13.78 -18.23 -15.77
N ALA A 209 12.67 -18.96 -15.83
CA ALA A 209 11.48 -18.55 -16.56
C ALA A 209 10.78 -17.32 -15.95
N LEU A 210 10.82 -17.17 -14.62
CA LEU A 210 10.26 -16.03 -13.88
C LEU A 210 11.14 -14.78 -13.92
N ARG A 211 12.44 -14.96 -14.08
CA ARG A 211 13.39 -13.86 -14.02
C ARG A 211 13.18 -12.87 -15.17
N GLY A 212 12.92 -11.63 -14.84
CA GLY A 212 12.79 -10.55 -15.82
C GLY A 212 11.55 -10.64 -16.72
N ILE A 213 10.53 -11.43 -16.34
CA ILE A 213 9.31 -11.51 -17.14
C ILE A 213 8.48 -10.23 -17.05
N THR A 214 7.77 -9.95 -18.12
CA THR A 214 6.70 -8.97 -18.17
C THR A 214 5.40 -9.70 -18.53
N PHE A 215 4.32 -9.39 -17.80
CA PHE A 215 3.01 -10.01 -18.05
C PHE A 215 1.86 -9.11 -17.64
N GLU A 216 0.74 -9.25 -18.32
CA GLU A 216 -0.52 -8.61 -17.92
C GLU A 216 -1.09 -9.31 -16.68
N SER A 217 -1.43 -8.51 -15.67
CA SER A 217 -2.09 -8.96 -14.45
C SER A 217 -3.52 -8.40 -14.39
N PHE A 218 -4.25 -8.70 -13.30
CA PHE A 218 -5.64 -8.27 -13.15
C PHE A 218 -5.80 -6.74 -13.06
N SER A 219 -4.78 -6.03 -12.64
CA SER A 219 -4.88 -4.59 -12.42
C SER A 219 -3.91 -3.75 -13.26
N THR A 220 -2.78 -4.32 -13.64
CA THR A 220 -1.71 -3.62 -14.36
C THR A 220 -0.74 -4.61 -14.98
N THR A 221 0.08 -4.15 -15.90
CA THR A 221 1.24 -4.91 -16.38
C THR A 221 2.27 -5.04 -15.25
N ILE A 222 2.76 -6.23 -15.02
CA ILE A 222 3.84 -6.53 -14.07
C ILE A 222 5.13 -6.72 -14.83
N GLU A 223 6.15 -5.97 -14.45
CA GLU A 223 7.50 -6.10 -15.00
C GLU A 223 8.47 -6.46 -13.88
N MET A 224 9.13 -7.61 -13.99
CA MET A 224 10.15 -8.08 -13.02
C MET A 224 11.49 -7.42 -13.34
N ALA A 225 11.62 -6.11 -13.05
CA ALA A 225 12.69 -5.26 -13.55
C ALA A 225 13.87 -5.08 -12.59
N LEU A 226 13.67 -5.19 -11.28
CA LEU A 226 14.71 -4.91 -10.28
C LEU A 226 15.23 -6.19 -9.60
N GLY A 227 16.35 -6.08 -8.89
CA GLY A 227 16.97 -7.19 -8.19
C GLY A 227 17.40 -8.30 -9.15
N GLY A 228 17.92 -7.95 -10.33
CA GLY A 228 18.26 -8.91 -11.36
C GLY A 228 17.06 -9.67 -11.89
N GLY A 229 15.88 -9.06 -11.93
CA GLY A 229 14.63 -9.66 -12.42
C GLY A 229 13.81 -10.41 -11.37
N HIS A 230 14.08 -10.21 -10.08
CA HIS A 230 13.39 -10.87 -8.97
C HIS A 230 12.35 -9.98 -8.28
N GLN A 231 12.36 -8.67 -8.53
CA GLN A 231 11.49 -7.67 -7.94
C GLN A 231 10.68 -6.95 -9.03
N ALA A 232 9.37 -7.02 -8.92
CA ALA A 232 8.49 -6.27 -9.81
C ALA A 232 8.56 -4.77 -9.54
N ILE A 233 8.40 -4.00 -10.60
CA ILE A 233 8.01 -2.60 -10.54
C ILE A 233 6.52 -2.48 -10.81
N THR A 234 5.82 -1.70 -9.99
CA THR A 234 4.39 -1.40 -10.14
C THR A 234 4.09 0.02 -9.68
N GLU A 235 3.09 0.62 -10.28
CA GLU A 235 2.54 1.87 -9.77
C GLU A 235 1.97 1.70 -8.35
N ASN A 236 1.83 2.80 -7.60
CA ASN A 236 1.18 2.81 -6.29
C ASN A 236 0.08 3.86 -6.26
N GLY A 237 -1.12 3.46 -5.84
CA GLY A 237 -2.31 4.31 -5.82
C GLY A 237 -2.73 4.72 -4.42
N TYR A 238 -3.23 5.96 -4.33
CA TYR A 238 -3.88 6.53 -3.16
C TYR A 238 -5.11 7.32 -3.57
N GLY A 239 -6.08 7.42 -2.65
CA GLY A 239 -7.28 8.22 -2.84
C GLY A 239 -7.95 8.52 -1.50
N ILE A 240 -9.11 9.14 -1.54
CA ILE A 240 -9.87 9.57 -0.36
C ILE A 240 -11.05 8.64 -0.15
N THR A 241 -11.24 8.16 1.07
CA THR A 241 -12.37 7.30 1.43
C THR A 241 -13.67 8.07 1.44
N GLU A 242 -14.73 7.45 0.92
CA GLU A 242 -16.09 7.94 0.93
C GLU A 242 -17.07 6.78 1.04
N TYR A 243 -18.16 6.96 1.78
CA TYR A 243 -19.22 5.96 1.84
C TYR A 243 -20.34 6.31 0.85
N ASP A 244 -20.49 5.49 -0.19
CA ASP A 244 -21.61 5.58 -1.11
C ASP A 244 -22.88 5.01 -0.47
N ALA A 245 -23.73 5.90 0.05
CA ALA A 245 -24.96 5.52 0.71
C ALA A 245 -26.02 4.94 -0.28
N ALA A 246 -25.92 5.25 -1.56
CA ALA A 246 -26.86 4.77 -2.58
C ALA A 246 -26.62 3.28 -2.86
N ASN A 247 -25.34 2.86 -2.91
CA ASN A 247 -24.96 1.48 -3.16
C ASN A 247 -24.62 0.70 -1.89
N GLY A 248 -24.53 1.40 -0.74
CA GLY A 248 -24.26 0.77 0.56
C GLY A 248 -22.82 0.28 0.74
N GLU A 249 -21.85 0.89 0.07
CA GLU A 249 -20.47 0.44 0.04
C GLU A 249 -19.46 1.58 0.16
N ASN A 250 -18.22 1.25 0.56
CA ASN A 250 -17.12 2.20 0.50
C ASN A 250 -16.60 2.32 -0.93
N ILE A 251 -16.32 3.55 -1.32
CA ILE A 251 -15.62 3.92 -2.55
C ILE A 251 -14.36 4.71 -2.21
N VAL A 252 -13.52 4.94 -3.18
CA VAL A 252 -12.35 5.80 -3.07
C VAL A 252 -12.40 6.81 -4.22
N THR A 253 -12.42 8.08 -3.85
CA THR A 253 -12.43 9.22 -4.79
C THR A 253 -11.03 9.82 -4.90
N ASP A 254 -10.85 10.76 -5.83
CA ASP A 254 -9.56 11.45 -6.04
C ASP A 254 -8.37 10.48 -6.19
N VAL A 255 -8.58 9.33 -6.81
CA VAL A 255 -7.55 8.31 -6.98
C VAL A 255 -6.43 8.82 -7.88
N LYS A 256 -5.20 8.75 -7.38
CA LYS A 256 -3.99 9.06 -8.13
C LYS A 256 -3.01 7.90 -8.04
N PHE A 257 -2.44 7.50 -9.18
CA PHE A 257 -1.39 6.51 -9.27
C PHE A 257 -0.04 7.18 -9.56
N TYR A 258 0.97 6.75 -8.83
CA TYR A 258 2.36 7.17 -9.02
C TYR A 258 3.11 6.03 -9.72
N PRO A 259 3.74 6.29 -10.87
CA PRO A 259 4.47 5.26 -11.59
C PRO A 259 5.64 4.72 -10.76
N ALA A 260 6.05 3.48 -11.01
CA ALA A 260 7.17 2.85 -10.30
C ALA A 260 8.44 3.72 -10.34
N THR A 261 8.71 4.33 -11.49
CA THR A 261 9.87 5.22 -11.69
C THR A 261 9.87 6.48 -10.81
N CYS A 262 8.71 6.84 -10.26
CA CYS A 262 8.56 7.97 -9.35
C CYS A 262 8.84 7.59 -7.90
N VAL A 263 8.45 6.37 -7.50
CA VAL A 263 8.36 5.98 -6.08
C VAL A 263 9.28 4.83 -5.68
N MET A 264 9.99 4.23 -6.63
CA MET A 264 10.95 3.16 -6.39
C MET A 264 12.38 3.61 -6.69
N PRO A 265 13.37 3.21 -5.87
CA PRO A 265 14.77 3.49 -6.17
C PRO A 265 15.19 2.76 -7.46
N PRO A 266 16.17 3.33 -8.21
CA PRO A 266 16.78 2.62 -9.32
C PRO A 266 17.47 1.32 -8.88
N GLU A 267 17.74 0.44 -9.85
CA GLU A 267 18.48 -0.81 -9.63
C GLU A 267 19.80 -0.56 -8.89
N GLY A 268 20.07 -1.38 -7.86
CA GLY A 268 21.28 -1.30 -7.06
C GLY A 268 21.38 -0.16 -6.05
N VAL A 269 20.35 0.69 -5.96
CA VAL A 269 20.32 1.81 -5.01
C VAL A 269 19.52 1.42 -3.75
N ASN A 270 20.13 1.63 -2.58
CA ASN A 270 19.45 1.41 -1.31
C ASN A 270 18.28 2.40 -1.12
N SER A 271 17.13 1.92 -0.70
CA SER A 271 15.91 2.73 -0.54
C SER A 271 16.09 3.93 0.38
N VAL A 272 16.70 3.72 1.53
CA VAL A 272 16.92 4.80 2.54
C VAL A 272 17.85 5.86 2.01
N ASP A 273 18.95 5.44 1.36
CA ASP A 273 19.94 6.36 0.79
C ASP A 273 19.34 7.13 -0.38
N TRP A 274 18.50 6.48 -1.18
CA TRP A 274 17.77 7.13 -2.27
C TRP A 274 16.85 8.24 -1.77
N ILE A 275 16.02 7.96 -0.75
CA ILE A 275 15.13 8.98 -0.17
C ILE A 275 15.96 10.12 0.43
N LYS A 276 16.96 9.82 1.28
CA LYS A 276 17.85 10.83 1.90
C LYS A 276 18.60 11.66 0.86
N GLY A 277 18.92 11.08 -0.29
CA GLY A 277 19.55 11.75 -1.42
C GLY A 277 18.60 12.62 -2.25
N GLY A 278 17.35 12.81 -1.82
CA GLY A 278 16.34 13.60 -2.52
C GLY A 278 15.72 12.86 -3.69
N MET A 279 15.66 11.53 -3.63
CA MET A 279 15.03 10.65 -4.63
C MET A 279 15.57 10.91 -6.06
N LYS A 280 16.87 11.06 -6.19
CA LYS A 280 17.53 11.35 -7.48
C LYS A 280 17.18 10.29 -8.52
N GLY A 281 16.82 10.75 -9.72
CA GLY A 281 16.42 9.89 -10.83
C GLY A 281 14.95 9.51 -10.85
N ALA A 282 14.16 9.92 -9.85
CA ALA A 282 12.70 9.76 -9.88
C ALA A 282 12.11 10.48 -11.11
N LYS A 283 11.16 9.79 -11.77
CA LYS A 283 10.42 10.32 -12.93
C LYS A 283 8.93 10.23 -12.60
N CYS A 284 8.37 11.34 -12.19
CA CYS A 284 6.95 11.51 -11.86
C CYS A 284 6.16 12.16 -13.06
#